data_d205cb91eefbeb3c57eda6f001b60974
#
_entry.id   d205cb91eefbeb3c57eda6f001b60974
#
_cell.length_a   1.000
_cell.length_b   1.000
_cell.length_c   1.000
_cell.angle_alpha   90.00
_cell.angle_beta   90.00
_cell.angle_gamma   90.00
#
_symmetry.space_group_name_H-M   'P 1'
#
loop_
_entity.id
_entity.type
_entity.pdbx_description
1 polymer ?
#
loop_
_entity_poly.entity_id
_entity_poly.type
_entity_poly.pdbx_seq_one_letter_code
_entity_poly.pdbx_strand_id
1 'polypeptide(L)'
;MKTLIQSESKHLTVDNRLAGISQLGWIILLIGSAAFVGWNVAHETWIVLLAVATVPLALRWPVQVGLGAFALLVPFDYISSLGEKASGRTLTWFVSAFAAVLLLGIGLVRQHLIRPPAAVLWWSLFVSWGGASILWAIEPQAVLERLPTALGLLALFLAATCVRISRSELQCVAMLAITGGLAASAFVCSQFYSGIFYKLSTRASLVTSERKVDPNVFAAMLLLPMSLAMSQFVSPGSRLRRTAMLGTFAVIGFAVFLTMSRGAILAICAMVIVFLYRLRAKARLLIPTSILLLALMLVPNLLSRFQEAGATGGSGRLDIWIVGLVSLKRYGLMGAGLENFPYAFKEFVGYQPVFHGFYFQAAHNIYVQISVELGVVGMVTMIGALVSQLRAVKRLYARIGRSLALDVLPYEAACWGLLVAGFFLGVIWLKGFWLSWILLAVATRIGDSASGLAPSMGEISRRSIPNIFSGLAPQRIKFRSQ
;
A
#
# COMPACT_ATOMS: atom_id res chain seq x y z
N MET A 1 38.89 40.83 1.48
CA MET A 1 37.91 40.38 0.47
C MET A 1 38.40 39.22 -0.39
N LYS A 2 39.64 39.13 -0.85
CA LYS A 2 40.20 37.99 -1.60
C LYS A 2 40.34 36.68 -0.79
N THR A 3 40.58 36.74 0.50
CA THR A 3 40.72 35.57 1.40
C THR A 3 39.41 34.88 1.75
N LEU A 4 38.29 35.59 1.76
CA LEU A 4 36.96 35.01 1.98
C LEU A 4 36.44 34.19 0.76
N ILE A 5 36.74 34.66 -0.46
CA ILE A 5 36.34 33.97 -1.70
C ILE A 5 37.11 32.66 -1.90
N GLN A 6 38.37 32.56 -1.42
CA GLN A 6 39.14 31.32 -1.50
C GLN A 6 38.73 30.25 -0.48
N SER A 7 38.14 30.65 0.67
CA SER A 7 37.61 29.65 1.64
C SER A 7 36.29 29.04 1.19
N GLU A 8 35.40 29.83 0.60
CA GLU A 8 34.14 29.31 0.05
C GLU A 8 34.36 28.38 -1.14
N SER A 9 35.36 28.65 -2.01
CA SER A 9 35.63 27.74 -3.15
C SER A 9 36.23 26.39 -2.74
N LYS A 10 36.95 26.31 -1.61
CA LYS A 10 37.48 25.05 -1.07
C LYS A 10 36.41 24.22 -0.40
N HIS A 11 35.44 24.80 0.29
CA HIS A 11 34.32 24.06 0.87
C HIS A 11 33.39 23.48 -0.20
N LEU A 12 33.10 24.25 -1.25
CA LEU A 12 32.30 23.76 -2.41
C LEU A 12 32.97 22.62 -3.17
N THR A 13 34.30 22.51 -3.22
CA THR A 13 35.01 21.43 -3.91
C THR A 13 35.09 20.14 -3.09
N VAL A 14 35.13 20.21 -1.75
CA VAL A 14 35.13 19.03 -0.86
C VAL A 14 33.73 18.40 -0.81
N ASP A 15 32.68 19.21 -0.67
CA ASP A 15 31.30 18.74 -0.67
C ASP A 15 30.91 18.07 -2.02
N ASN A 16 31.39 18.59 -3.15
CA ASN A 16 31.16 17.98 -4.46
C ASN A 16 31.88 16.63 -4.64
N ARG A 17 33.04 16.42 -4.00
CA ARG A 17 33.75 15.12 -4.07
C ARG A 17 33.09 14.06 -3.20
N LEU A 18 32.65 14.40 -2.00
CA LEU A 18 31.89 13.48 -1.12
C LEU A 18 30.53 13.15 -1.72
N ALA A 19 29.84 14.13 -2.33
CA ALA A 19 28.62 13.89 -3.08
C ALA A 19 28.83 12.96 -4.28
N GLY A 20 29.95 13.08 -5.00
CA GLY A 20 30.31 12.20 -6.13
C GLY A 20 30.56 10.76 -5.69
N ILE A 21 31.26 10.53 -4.58
CA ILE A 21 31.53 9.19 -4.03
C ILE A 21 30.21 8.52 -3.56
N SER A 22 29.33 9.28 -2.92
CA SER A 22 28.02 8.77 -2.52
C SER A 22 27.14 8.44 -3.71
N GLN A 23 27.19 9.23 -4.78
CA GLN A 23 26.48 8.96 -6.03
C GLN A 23 26.93 7.67 -6.71
N LEU A 24 28.26 7.43 -6.80
CA LEU A 24 28.80 6.22 -7.40
C LEU A 24 28.41 4.97 -6.61
N GLY A 25 28.54 5.02 -5.28
CA GLY A 25 28.12 3.93 -4.40
C GLY A 25 26.64 3.60 -4.55
N TRP A 26 25.83 4.62 -4.76
CA TRP A 26 24.38 4.48 -4.96
C TRP A 26 24.05 3.86 -6.33
N ILE A 27 24.72 4.25 -7.38
CA ILE A 27 24.58 3.66 -8.72
C ILE A 27 24.95 2.16 -8.68
N ILE A 28 26.05 1.81 -8.00
CA ILE A 28 26.46 0.41 -7.84
C ILE A 28 25.38 -0.39 -7.08
N LEU A 29 24.81 0.17 -6.01
CA LEU A 29 23.74 -0.48 -5.26
C LEU A 29 22.49 -0.69 -6.13
N LEU A 30 22.11 0.29 -6.94
CA LEU A 30 20.99 0.18 -7.87
C LEU A 30 21.22 -0.87 -8.95
N ILE A 31 22.41 -0.91 -9.55
CA ILE A 31 22.77 -1.92 -10.53
C ILE A 31 22.71 -3.30 -9.89
N GLY A 32 23.31 -3.47 -8.70
CA GLY A 32 23.29 -4.72 -7.95
C GLY A 32 21.86 -5.18 -7.60
N SER A 33 21.01 -4.25 -7.14
CA SER A 33 19.60 -4.56 -6.82
C SER A 33 18.80 -4.91 -8.08
N ALA A 34 18.99 -4.20 -9.19
CA ALA A 34 18.35 -4.51 -10.46
C ALA A 34 18.79 -5.88 -11.02
N ALA A 35 20.09 -6.17 -10.97
CA ALA A 35 20.65 -7.47 -11.36
C ALA A 35 20.09 -8.60 -10.47
N PHE A 36 20.01 -8.37 -9.15
CA PHE A 36 19.41 -9.32 -8.21
C PHE A 36 17.94 -9.60 -8.52
N VAL A 37 17.17 -8.56 -8.83
CA VAL A 37 15.77 -8.73 -9.25
C VAL A 37 15.69 -9.53 -10.54
N GLY A 38 16.46 -9.16 -11.57
CA GLY A 38 16.47 -9.86 -12.85
C GLY A 38 16.84 -11.34 -12.73
N TRP A 39 17.85 -11.64 -11.92
CA TRP A 39 18.28 -13.02 -11.65
C TRP A 39 17.20 -13.84 -10.96
N ASN A 40 16.52 -13.28 -9.95
CA ASN A 40 15.45 -13.98 -9.25
C ASN A 40 14.17 -14.13 -10.08
N VAL A 41 14.00 -13.36 -11.17
CA VAL A 41 12.82 -13.46 -12.03
C VAL A 41 12.85 -14.72 -12.90
N ALA A 42 13.97 -15.00 -13.61
CA ALA A 42 13.98 -16.08 -14.57
C ALA A 42 15.32 -16.82 -14.72
N HIS A 43 16.34 -16.47 -13.93
CA HIS A 43 17.72 -17.00 -14.06
C HIS A 43 18.35 -16.83 -15.46
N GLU A 44 17.78 -15.97 -16.31
CA GLU A 44 18.25 -15.74 -17.67
C GLU A 44 19.02 -14.44 -17.80
N THR A 45 20.17 -14.48 -18.43
CA THR A 45 21.09 -13.33 -18.56
C THR A 45 20.45 -12.12 -19.24
N TRP A 46 19.58 -12.33 -20.23
CA TRP A 46 18.92 -11.23 -20.93
C TRP A 46 17.94 -10.45 -20.04
N ILE A 47 17.27 -11.12 -19.09
CA ILE A 47 16.39 -10.47 -18.11
C ILE A 47 17.20 -9.64 -17.11
N VAL A 48 18.38 -10.16 -16.69
CA VAL A 48 19.31 -9.39 -15.86
C VAL A 48 19.77 -8.13 -16.60
N LEU A 49 20.14 -8.25 -17.88
CA LEU A 49 20.54 -7.12 -18.71
C LEU A 49 19.40 -6.10 -18.87
N LEU A 50 18.17 -6.57 -19.09
CA LEU A 50 16.98 -5.70 -19.16
C LEU A 50 16.76 -4.97 -17.84
N ALA A 51 16.85 -5.67 -16.71
CA ALA A 51 16.71 -5.07 -15.38
C ALA A 51 17.78 -4.00 -15.13
N VAL A 52 19.04 -4.28 -15.48
CA VAL A 52 20.14 -3.31 -15.37
C VAL A 52 19.92 -2.11 -16.32
N ALA A 53 19.43 -2.35 -17.54
CA ALA A 53 19.11 -1.28 -18.49
C ALA A 53 18.00 -0.32 -17.99
N THR A 54 17.20 -0.72 -17.00
CA THR A 54 16.24 0.17 -16.37
C THR A 54 16.87 1.20 -15.42
N VAL A 55 18.13 1.02 -15.00
CA VAL A 55 18.81 1.90 -14.04
C VAL A 55 18.90 3.35 -14.53
N PRO A 56 19.30 3.67 -15.79
CA PRO A 56 19.31 5.04 -16.27
C PRO A 56 17.91 5.70 -16.20
N LEU A 57 16.86 4.94 -16.54
CA LEU A 57 15.48 5.40 -16.41
C LEU A 57 15.09 5.65 -14.95
N ALA A 58 15.51 4.74 -14.05
CA ALA A 58 15.29 4.88 -12.61
C ALA A 58 15.99 6.11 -12.02
N LEU A 59 17.20 6.42 -12.48
CA LEU A 59 17.91 7.65 -12.07
C LEU A 59 17.23 8.92 -12.60
N ARG A 60 16.63 8.86 -13.77
CA ARG A 60 15.93 10.00 -14.40
C ARG A 60 14.53 10.20 -13.83
N TRP A 61 13.78 9.10 -13.63
CA TRP A 61 12.39 9.08 -13.18
C TRP A 61 12.16 8.10 -12.02
N PRO A 62 12.76 8.35 -10.84
CA PRO A 62 12.80 7.38 -9.75
C PRO A 62 11.43 7.01 -9.20
N VAL A 63 10.53 7.98 -9.09
CA VAL A 63 9.17 7.76 -8.56
C VAL A 63 8.35 6.93 -9.54
N GLN A 64 8.44 7.23 -10.84
CA GLN A 64 7.70 6.52 -11.88
C GLN A 64 8.21 5.09 -12.06
N VAL A 65 9.54 4.89 -12.09
CA VAL A 65 10.14 3.56 -12.25
C VAL A 65 10.01 2.73 -10.97
N GLY A 66 10.18 3.31 -9.79
CA GLY A 66 10.02 2.60 -8.52
C GLY A 66 8.55 2.40 -8.16
N LEU A 67 7.93 3.45 -7.63
CA LEU A 67 6.56 3.39 -7.10
C LEU A 67 5.52 3.18 -8.21
N GLY A 68 5.76 3.73 -9.41
CA GLY A 68 4.86 3.58 -10.55
C GLY A 68 4.85 2.16 -11.11
N ALA A 69 6.02 1.50 -11.27
CA ALA A 69 6.08 0.10 -11.68
C ALA A 69 5.44 -0.82 -10.64
N PHE A 70 5.66 -0.56 -9.35
CA PHE A 70 4.97 -1.28 -8.29
C PHE A 70 3.44 -1.14 -8.42
N ALA A 71 2.94 0.09 -8.60
CA ALA A 71 1.51 0.37 -8.75
C ALA A 71 0.89 -0.32 -9.97
N LEU A 72 1.61 -0.37 -11.10
CA LEU A 72 1.20 -1.07 -12.32
C LEU A 72 1.06 -2.59 -12.09
N LEU A 73 1.98 -3.18 -11.32
CA LEU A 73 2.07 -4.63 -11.15
C LEU A 73 1.21 -5.18 -10.00
N VAL A 74 0.77 -4.34 -9.07
CA VAL A 74 -0.04 -4.78 -7.91
C VAL A 74 -1.25 -5.64 -8.29
N PRO A 75 -2.06 -5.37 -9.34
CA PRO A 75 -3.18 -6.24 -9.71
C PRO A 75 -2.76 -7.64 -10.15
N PHE A 76 -1.50 -7.84 -10.55
CA PHE A 76 -0.93 -9.10 -11.01
C PHE A 76 -0.09 -9.84 -9.95
N ASP A 77 -0.10 -9.37 -8.69
CA ASP A 77 0.79 -9.84 -7.62
C ASP A 77 0.82 -11.37 -7.48
N TYR A 78 -0.32 -11.99 -7.39
CA TYR A 78 -0.42 -13.43 -7.10
C TYR A 78 -0.04 -14.36 -8.27
N ILE A 79 -0.10 -13.87 -9.50
CA ILE A 79 0.30 -14.66 -10.68
C ILE A 79 1.78 -14.47 -11.03
N SER A 80 2.43 -13.50 -10.43
CA SER A 80 3.84 -13.14 -10.69
C SER A 80 4.82 -13.78 -9.70
N SER A 81 4.43 -14.86 -9.00
CA SER A 81 5.34 -15.52 -8.07
C SER A 81 6.40 -16.31 -8.80
N LEU A 82 7.62 -16.20 -8.29
CA LEU A 82 8.83 -16.76 -8.86
C LEU A 82 9.19 -18.06 -8.15
N GLY A 83 9.32 -19.15 -8.93
CA GLY A 83 9.75 -20.48 -8.48
C GLY A 83 8.60 -21.45 -8.19
N GLU A 84 8.87 -22.75 -8.35
CA GLU A 84 7.93 -23.87 -8.19
C GLU A 84 7.46 -24.09 -6.75
N LYS A 85 8.26 -23.71 -5.76
CA LYS A 85 7.90 -23.79 -4.34
C LYS A 85 7.37 -22.45 -3.87
N ALA A 86 6.28 -22.52 -3.13
CA ALA A 86 5.55 -21.39 -2.54
C ALA A 86 6.38 -20.58 -1.52
N SER A 87 7.57 -20.13 -1.87
CA SER A 87 8.40 -19.25 -1.02
C SER A 87 7.81 -17.85 -0.82
N GLY A 88 6.56 -17.62 -1.24
CA GLY A 88 5.81 -16.40 -0.98
C GLY A 88 6.34 -15.13 -1.67
N ARG A 89 7.46 -15.20 -2.40
CA ARG A 89 8.07 -14.02 -3.03
C ARG A 89 7.57 -13.86 -4.45
N THR A 90 6.81 -12.79 -4.69
CA THR A 90 6.30 -12.42 -6.00
C THR A 90 7.20 -11.35 -6.64
N LEU A 91 7.08 -11.16 -7.96
CA LEU A 91 7.79 -10.09 -8.67
C LEU A 91 7.54 -8.72 -8.00
N THR A 92 6.31 -8.46 -7.56
CA THR A 92 5.95 -7.22 -6.87
C THR A 92 6.69 -7.04 -5.54
N TRP A 93 7.09 -8.12 -4.84
CA TRP A 93 7.95 -8.03 -3.67
C TRP A 93 9.32 -7.46 -4.02
N PHE A 94 9.96 -8.00 -5.07
CA PHE A 94 11.26 -7.51 -5.55
C PHE A 94 11.18 -6.06 -6.04
N VAL A 95 10.12 -5.73 -6.80
CA VAL A 95 9.89 -4.37 -7.30
C VAL A 95 9.65 -3.40 -6.13
N SER A 96 8.95 -3.82 -5.07
CA SER A 96 8.75 -2.97 -3.88
C SER A 96 10.06 -2.70 -3.13
N ALA A 97 10.92 -3.72 -2.97
CA ALA A 97 12.24 -3.58 -2.36
C ALA A 97 13.14 -2.66 -3.20
N PHE A 98 13.19 -2.87 -4.52
CA PHE A 98 13.91 -2.01 -5.44
C PHE A 98 13.41 -0.55 -5.38
N ALA A 99 12.09 -0.34 -5.36
CA ALA A 99 11.49 0.99 -5.24
C ALA A 99 11.87 1.67 -3.92
N ALA A 100 11.88 0.95 -2.79
CA ALA A 100 12.30 1.48 -1.51
C ALA A 100 13.77 1.92 -1.53
N VAL A 101 14.65 1.07 -2.04
CA VAL A 101 16.09 1.36 -2.20
C VAL A 101 16.29 2.57 -3.12
N LEU A 102 15.63 2.60 -4.28
CA LEU A 102 15.72 3.68 -5.26
C LEU A 102 15.28 5.03 -4.66
N LEU A 103 14.11 5.06 -4.02
CA LEU A 103 13.55 6.29 -3.48
C LEU A 103 14.39 6.84 -2.33
N LEU A 104 14.77 5.98 -1.35
CA LEU A 104 15.59 6.41 -0.22
C LEU A 104 16.94 6.94 -0.68
N GLY A 105 17.56 6.26 -1.63
CA GLY A 105 18.84 6.68 -2.07
C GLY A 105 18.85 7.98 -2.86
N ILE A 106 17.91 8.13 -3.76
CA ILE A 106 17.80 9.41 -4.46
C ILE A 106 17.44 10.52 -3.46
N GLY A 107 16.60 10.22 -2.46
CA GLY A 107 16.30 11.15 -1.37
C GLY A 107 17.56 11.58 -0.61
N LEU A 108 18.46 10.63 -0.31
CA LEU A 108 19.75 10.88 0.34
C LEU A 108 20.71 11.69 -0.56
N VAL A 109 20.91 11.23 -1.80
CA VAL A 109 21.84 11.86 -2.75
C VAL A 109 21.43 13.30 -3.09
N ARG A 110 20.14 13.54 -3.28
CA ARG A 110 19.60 14.87 -3.62
C ARG A 110 19.27 15.72 -2.40
N GLN A 111 19.49 15.21 -1.18
CA GLN A 111 19.13 15.87 0.09
C GLN A 111 17.65 16.30 0.15
N HIS A 112 16.78 15.54 -0.49
CA HIS A 112 15.35 15.79 -0.56
C HIS A 112 14.56 14.98 0.46
N LEU A 113 15.21 14.50 1.52
CA LEU A 113 14.52 13.80 2.61
C LEU A 113 13.69 14.79 3.42
N ILE A 114 12.48 14.35 3.74
CA ILE A 114 11.51 15.10 4.51
C ILE A 114 11.05 14.28 5.71
N ARG A 115 10.63 14.94 6.77
CA ARG A 115 10.17 14.28 8.00
C ARG A 115 8.97 13.36 7.69
N PRO A 116 9.01 12.07 8.06
CA PRO A 116 7.91 11.15 7.82
C PRO A 116 6.63 11.55 8.59
N PRO A 117 5.45 11.14 8.11
CA PRO A 117 4.19 11.34 8.85
C PRO A 117 4.14 10.46 10.10
N ALA A 118 3.34 10.86 11.09
CA ALA A 118 3.20 10.11 12.36
C ALA A 118 2.74 8.64 12.16
N ALA A 119 2.06 8.34 11.06
CA ALA A 119 1.66 6.98 10.71
C ALA A 119 2.84 6.02 10.56
N VAL A 120 4.02 6.53 10.15
CA VAL A 120 5.24 5.73 10.03
C VAL A 120 5.61 5.10 11.39
N LEU A 121 5.54 5.88 12.47
CA LEU A 121 5.83 5.35 13.81
C LEU A 121 4.90 4.19 14.16
N TRP A 122 3.61 4.35 13.93
CA TRP A 122 2.61 3.32 14.23
C TRP A 122 2.78 2.06 13.37
N TRP A 123 3.04 2.22 12.05
CA TRP A 123 3.34 1.08 11.18
C TRP A 123 4.66 0.40 11.55
N SER A 124 5.68 1.16 11.96
CA SER A 124 6.95 0.59 12.45
C SER A 124 6.73 -0.22 13.72
N LEU A 125 5.96 0.30 14.69
CA LEU A 125 5.61 -0.43 15.91
C LEU A 125 4.81 -1.70 15.59
N PHE A 126 3.85 -1.63 14.65
CA PHE A 126 3.05 -2.78 14.21
C PHE A 126 3.93 -3.89 13.62
N VAL A 127 4.82 -3.55 12.68
CA VAL A 127 5.70 -4.53 12.02
C VAL A 127 6.77 -5.05 13.00
N SER A 128 7.31 -4.19 13.87
CA SER A 128 8.28 -4.60 14.89
C SER A 128 7.66 -5.55 15.90
N TRP A 129 6.42 -5.30 16.33
CA TRP A 129 5.67 -6.22 17.21
C TRP A 129 5.39 -7.55 16.51
N GLY A 130 4.97 -7.50 15.23
CA GLY A 130 4.81 -8.70 14.39
C GLY A 130 6.11 -9.51 14.28
N GLY A 131 7.26 -8.85 14.09
CA GLY A 131 8.56 -9.51 14.05
C GLY A 131 8.95 -10.10 15.43
N ALA A 132 8.77 -9.34 16.52
CA ALA A 132 9.05 -9.80 17.89
C ALA A 132 8.21 -11.02 18.29
N SER A 133 7.03 -11.19 17.68
CA SER A 133 6.14 -12.31 17.98
C SER A 133 6.76 -13.69 17.66
N ILE A 134 7.86 -13.75 16.91
CA ILE A 134 8.63 -14.99 16.70
C ILE A 134 9.04 -15.66 18.03
N LEU A 135 9.22 -14.86 19.09
CA LEU A 135 9.68 -15.35 20.39
C LEU A 135 8.62 -16.18 21.15
N TRP A 136 7.32 -16.01 20.78
CA TRP A 136 6.21 -16.70 21.45
C TRP A 136 5.18 -17.28 20.48
N ALA A 137 5.43 -17.21 19.17
CA ALA A 137 4.52 -17.73 18.16
C ALA A 137 4.26 -19.23 18.33
N ILE A 138 3.05 -19.68 18.03
CA ILE A 138 2.72 -21.11 17.98
C ILE A 138 3.62 -21.80 16.94
N GLU A 139 3.75 -21.19 15.75
CA GLU A 139 4.62 -21.64 14.67
C GLU A 139 5.56 -20.49 14.25
N PRO A 140 6.82 -20.49 14.76
CA PRO A 140 7.80 -19.44 14.45
C PRO A 140 8.15 -19.34 12.96
N GLN A 141 8.09 -20.48 12.23
CA GLN A 141 8.39 -20.51 10.79
C GLN A 141 7.41 -19.66 9.99
N ALA A 142 6.13 -19.63 10.36
CA ALA A 142 5.12 -18.79 9.72
C ALA A 142 5.46 -17.29 9.86
N VAL A 143 6.00 -16.88 11.02
CA VAL A 143 6.50 -15.50 11.23
C VAL A 143 7.65 -15.19 10.30
N LEU A 144 8.65 -16.08 10.21
CA LEU A 144 9.83 -15.91 9.34
C LEU A 144 9.45 -15.80 7.86
N GLU A 145 8.46 -16.57 7.41
CA GLU A 145 7.98 -16.52 6.03
C GLU A 145 7.26 -15.22 5.71
N ARG A 146 6.51 -14.65 6.65
CA ARG A 146 5.76 -13.40 6.46
C ARG A 146 6.61 -12.14 6.66
N LEU A 147 7.58 -12.18 7.55
CA LEU A 147 8.36 -11.02 7.98
C LEU A 147 9.05 -10.27 6.82
N PRO A 148 9.67 -10.93 5.81
CA PRO A 148 10.27 -10.21 4.68
C PRO A 148 9.26 -9.38 3.88
N THR A 149 8.01 -9.87 3.75
CA THR A 149 6.94 -9.11 3.08
C THR A 149 6.54 -7.89 3.92
N ALA A 150 6.36 -8.05 5.22
CA ALA A 150 6.01 -6.97 6.14
C ALA A 150 7.10 -5.88 6.17
N LEU A 151 8.37 -6.26 6.25
CA LEU A 151 9.52 -5.35 6.22
C LEU A 151 9.66 -4.63 4.87
N GLY A 152 9.47 -5.34 3.75
CA GLY A 152 9.51 -4.74 2.42
C GLY A 152 8.42 -3.69 2.21
N LEU A 153 7.19 -3.95 2.67
CA LEU A 153 6.08 -3.01 2.60
C LEU A 153 6.29 -1.80 3.52
N LEU A 154 6.81 -2.02 4.73
CA LEU A 154 7.18 -0.93 5.64
C LEU A 154 8.31 -0.08 5.05
N ALA A 155 9.35 -0.70 4.49
CA ALA A 155 10.45 0.01 3.84
C ALA A 155 9.96 0.87 2.68
N LEU A 156 9.04 0.35 1.84
CA LEU A 156 8.44 1.12 0.76
C LEU A 156 7.58 2.27 1.30
N PHE A 157 6.81 2.05 2.38
CA PHE A 157 6.03 3.10 3.03
C PHE A 157 6.93 4.23 3.55
N LEU A 158 8.01 3.87 4.26
CA LEU A 158 9.04 4.79 4.73
C LEU A 158 9.66 5.58 3.56
N ALA A 159 10.15 4.88 2.55
CA ALA A 159 10.81 5.47 1.40
C ALA A 159 9.91 6.49 0.69
N ALA A 160 8.68 6.09 0.33
CA ALA A 160 7.75 6.94 -0.39
C ALA A 160 7.29 8.15 0.44
N THR A 161 7.22 8.01 1.76
CA THR A 161 6.80 9.11 2.65
C THR A 161 7.95 9.97 3.17
N CYS A 162 9.19 9.53 3.10
CA CYS A 162 10.37 10.33 3.46
C CYS A 162 10.95 11.14 2.30
N VAL A 163 10.54 10.87 1.05
CA VAL A 163 11.02 11.59 -0.13
C VAL A 163 9.98 12.60 -0.60
N ARG A 164 10.45 13.74 -1.10
CA ARG A 164 9.56 14.74 -1.70
C ARG A 164 9.12 14.26 -3.08
N ILE A 165 7.86 13.90 -3.19
CA ILE A 165 7.18 13.52 -4.44
C ILE A 165 6.34 14.70 -4.91
N SER A 166 6.46 15.07 -6.17
CA SER A 166 5.68 16.15 -6.80
C SER A 166 4.26 15.67 -7.17
N ARG A 167 3.36 16.63 -7.38
CA ARG A 167 1.99 16.33 -7.85
C ARG A 167 1.98 15.63 -9.20
N SER A 168 2.88 16.00 -10.12
CA SER A 168 2.98 15.36 -11.45
C SER A 168 3.48 13.92 -11.37
N GLU A 169 4.45 13.64 -10.50
CA GLU A 169 4.92 12.28 -10.25
C GLU A 169 3.82 11.41 -9.64
N LEU A 170 3.09 11.92 -8.64
CA LEU A 170 1.95 11.21 -8.06
C LEU A 170 0.86 10.92 -9.10
N GLN A 171 0.57 11.88 -9.99
CA GLN A 171 -0.39 11.68 -11.08
C GLN A 171 0.09 10.60 -12.06
N CYS A 172 1.38 10.54 -12.38
CA CYS A 172 1.95 9.49 -13.20
C CYS A 172 1.80 8.12 -12.54
N VAL A 173 2.11 7.98 -11.25
CA VAL A 173 1.90 6.75 -10.47
C VAL A 173 0.42 6.35 -10.48
N ALA A 174 -0.49 7.31 -10.33
CA ALA A 174 -1.94 7.05 -10.39
C ALA A 174 -2.36 6.52 -11.77
N MET A 175 -1.83 7.09 -12.84
CA MET A 175 -2.12 6.61 -14.20
C MET A 175 -1.58 5.20 -14.43
N LEU A 176 -0.38 4.88 -13.93
CA LEU A 176 0.18 3.53 -13.99
C LEU A 176 -0.66 2.52 -13.18
N ALA A 177 -1.17 2.91 -12.00
CA ALA A 177 -2.12 2.08 -11.23
C ALA A 177 -3.42 1.83 -12.01
N ILE A 178 -3.99 2.86 -12.66
CA ILE A 178 -5.18 2.73 -13.51
C ILE A 178 -4.88 1.78 -14.68
N THR A 179 -3.75 1.93 -15.35
CA THR A 179 -3.34 1.08 -16.49
C THR A 179 -3.19 -0.38 -16.05
N GLY A 180 -2.55 -0.65 -14.92
CA GLY A 180 -2.43 -2.00 -14.36
C GLY A 180 -3.79 -2.60 -14.03
N GLY A 181 -4.67 -1.84 -13.39
CA GLY A 181 -6.04 -2.28 -13.08
C GLY A 181 -6.87 -2.55 -14.33
N LEU A 182 -6.79 -1.69 -15.36
CA LEU A 182 -7.47 -1.89 -16.64
C LEU A 182 -6.95 -3.14 -17.36
N ALA A 183 -5.64 -3.31 -17.45
CA ALA A 183 -5.02 -4.46 -18.11
C ALA A 183 -5.43 -5.78 -17.42
N ALA A 184 -5.36 -5.84 -16.10
CA ALA A 184 -5.78 -7.02 -15.34
C ALA A 184 -7.29 -7.30 -15.52
N SER A 185 -8.12 -6.26 -15.53
CA SER A 185 -9.56 -6.36 -15.74
C SER A 185 -9.89 -6.85 -17.15
N ALA A 186 -9.27 -6.27 -18.18
CA ALA A 186 -9.44 -6.70 -19.56
C ALA A 186 -9.03 -8.16 -19.78
N PHE A 187 -7.92 -8.58 -19.14
CA PHE A 187 -7.45 -9.96 -19.20
C PHE A 187 -8.47 -10.92 -18.56
N VAL A 188 -9.01 -10.59 -17.38
CA VAL A 188 -10.04 -11.42 -16.73
C VAL A 188 -11.34 -11.45 -17.53
N CYS A 189 -11.77 -10.32 -18.11
CA CYS A 189 -12.92 -10.29 -19.00
C CYS A 189 -12.72 -11.19 -20.24
N SER A 190 -11.54 -11.15 -20.87
CA SER A 190 -11.23 -12.01 -22.02
C SER A 190 -11.26 -13.50 -21.64
N GLN A 191 -10.70 -13.87 -20.49
CA GLN A 191 -10.77 -15.25 -19.97
C GLN A 191 -12.21 -15.68 -19.67
N PHE A 192 -13.04 -14.77 -19.17
CA PHE A 192 -14.46 -15.07 -18.92
C PHE A 192 -15.19 -15.39 -20.22
N TYR A 193 -15.06 -14.55 -21.25
CA TYR A 193 -15.71 -14.77 -22.54
C TYR A 193 -15.14 -15.96 -23.32
N SER A 194 -13.88 -16.33 -23.13
CA SER A 194 -13.27 -17.54 -23.71
C SER A 194 -13.72 -18.85 -23.04
N GLY A 195 -14.55 -18.78 -22.01
CA GLY A 195 -15.11 -19.95 -21.34
C GLY A 195 -14.17 -20.66 -20.39
N ILE A 196 -12.99 -20.12 -20.09
CA ILE A 196 -12.01 -20.71 -19.17
C ILE A 196 -12.62 -20.95 -17.79
N PHE A 197 -13.47 -20.05 -17.30
CA PHE A 197 -14.09 -20.15 -15.98
C PHE A 197 -15.19 -21.20 -15.87
N TYR A 198 -15.89 -21.52 -16.94
CA TYR A 198 -16.93 -22.56 -16.93
C TYR A 198 -16.36 -23.95 -16.59
N LYS A 199 -15.07 -24.16 -16.89
CA LYS A 199 -14.37 -25.41 -16.58
C LYS A 199 -13.78 -25.45 -15.17
N LEU A 200 -13.45 -24.28 -14.59
CA LEU A 200 -12.68 -24.16 -13.34
C LEU A 200 -13.52 -23.65 -12.16
N SER A 201 -14.40 -22.69 -12.38
CA SER A 201 -15.31 -22.14 -11.37
C SER A 201 -16.25 -21.12 -12.01
N THR A 202 -17.40 -20.87 -11.37
CA THR A 202 -18.37 -19.85 -11.80
C THR A 202 -17.92 -18.41 -11.49
N ARG A 203 -16.78 -18.21 -10.81
CA ARG A 203 -16.28 -16.91 -10.36
C ARG A 203 -15.02 -16.52 -11.12
N ALA A 204 -15.04 -15.34 -11.74
CA ALA A 204 -13.89 -14.82 -12.48
C ALA A 204 -12.77 -14.37 -11.55
N SER A 205 -11.54 -14.64 -11.95
CA SER A 205 -10.33 -14.14 -11.29
C SER A 205 -9.15 -14.23 -12.28
N LEU A 206 -7.96 -13.76 -11.89
CA LEU A 206 -6.75 -14.02 -12.68
C LEU A 206 -6.39 -15.50 -12.58
N VAL A 207 -6.29 -16.14 -13.74
CA VAL A 207 -5.91 -17.56 -13.88
C VAL A 207 -4.77 -17.67 -14.87
N THR A 208 -3.74 -18.42 -14.51
CA THR A 208 -2.67 -18.88 -15.39
C THR A 208 -2.68 -20.41 -15.42
N SER A 209 -1.83 -21.05 -16.24
CA SER A 209 -1.70 -22.51 -16.27
C SER A 209 -1.44 -23.13 -14.91
N GLU A 210 -0.73 -22.41 -14.04
CA GLU A 210 -0.23 -22.93 -12.76
C GLU A 210 -0.98 -22.36 -11.55
N ARG A 211 -1.64 -21.21 -11.68
CA ARG A 211 -2.16 -20.46 -10.52
C ARG A 211 -3.52 -19.82 -10.78
N LYS A 212 -4.32 -19.82 -9.72
CA LYS A 212 -5.58 -19.10 -9.66
C LYS A 212 -5.58 -18.18 -8.46
N VAL A 213 -5.84 -16.89 -8.69
CA VAL A 213 -6.01 -15.89 -7.63
C VAL A 213 -7.39 -16.06 -6.98
N ASP A 214 -7.47 -15.88 -5.66
CA ASP A 214 -8.80 -15.79 -5.01
C ASP A 214 -9.59 -14.61 -5.59
N PRO A 215 -10.84 -14.83 -6.05
CA PRO A 215 -11.64 -13.75 -6.65
C PRO A 215 -11.86 -12.55 -5.74
N ASN A 216 -11.92 -12.75 -4.41
CA ASN A 216 -12.10 -11.65 -3.46
C ASN A 216 -10.81 -10.81 -3.35
N VAL A 217 -9.65 -11.48 -3.39
CA VAL A 217 -8.34 -10.81 -3.41
C VAL A 217 -8.19 -9.99 -4.68
N PHE A 218 -8.50 -10.57 -5.84
CA PHE A 218 -8.44 -9.86 -7.12
C PHE A 218 -9.35 -8.62 -7.11
N ALA A 219 -10.60 -8.78 -6.68
CA ALA A 219 -11.53 -7.66 -6.57
C ALA A 219 -11.01 -6.54 -5.63
N ALA A 220 -10.40 -6.89 -4.50
CA ALA A 220 -9.83 -5.92 -3.57
C ALA A 220 -8.65 -5.14 -4.19
N MET A 221 -7.81 -5.79 -5.01
CA MET A 221 -6.69 -5.13 -5.71
C MET A 221 -7.18 -4.11 -6.75
N LEU A 222 -8.40 -4.24 -7.27
CA LEU A 222 -8.99 -3.32 -8.25
C LEU A 222 -9.65 -2.08 -7.62
N LEU A 223 -9.84 -2.02 -6.30
CA LEU A 223 -10.51 -0.87 -5.65
C LEU A 223 -9.74 0.44 -5.82
N LEU A 224 -8.42 0.44 -5.69
CA LEU A 224 -7.60 1.64 -5.90
C LEU A 224 -7.65 2.15 -7.35
N PRO A 225 -7.34 1.36 -8.39
CA PRO A 225 -7.41 1.83 -9.77
C PRO A 225 -8.83 2.25 -10.17
N MET A 226 -9.87 1.60 -9.66
CA MET A 226 -11.27 1.98 -9.86
C MET A 226 -11.58 3.34 -9.27
N SER A 227 -11.16 3.60 -8.03
CA SER A 227 -11.32 4.89 -7.35
C SER A 227 -10.59 6.01 -8.09
N LEU A 228 -9.38 5.75 -8.57
CA LEU A 228 -8.59 6.69 -9.36
C LEU A 228 -9.28 7.03 -10.69
N ALA A 229 -9.77 6.05 -11.43
CA ALA A 229 -10.49 6.25 -12.68
C ALA A 229 -11.77 7.09 -12.45
N MET A 230 -12.54 6.81 -11.40
CA MET A 230 -13.71 7.59 -10.99
C MET A 230 -13.35 9.06 -10.71
N SER A 231 -12.27 9.30 -9.96
CA SER A 231 -11.81 10.66 -9.67
C SER A 231 -11.41 11.41 -10.94
N GLN A 232 -10.70 10.76 -11.86
CA GLN A 232 -10.31 11.36 -13.14
C GLN A 232 -11.52 11.70 -14.03
N PHE A 233 -12.58 10.89 -14.00
CA PHE A 233 -13.84 11.18 -14.69
C PHE A 233 -14.52 12.43 -14.12
N VAL A 234 -14.57 12.57 -12.79
CA VAL A 234 -15.25 13.71 -12.12
C VAL A 234 -14.42 15.00 -12.22
N SER A 235 -13.10 14.89 -12.34
CA SER A 235 -12.18 16.03 -12.40
C SER A 235 -12.36 16.87 -13.65
N PRO A 236 -12.03 18.18 -13.61
CA PRO A 236 -11.96 19.00 -14.81
C PRO A 236 -10.97 18.44 -15.83
N GLY A 237 -11.32 18.47 -17.12
CA GLY A 237 -10.46 17.98 -18.19
C GLY A 237 -11.20 17.86 -19.52
N SER A 238 -10.48 17.44 -20.57
CA SER A 238 -11.07 17.25 -21.90
C SER A 238 -12.17 16.17 -21.86
N ARG A 239 -13.16 16.30 -22.76
CA ARG A 239 -14.24 15.30 -22.89
C ARG A 239 -13.68 13.90 -23.16
N LEU A 240 -12.68 13.80 -24.05
CA LEU A 240 -12.04 12.54 -24.43
C LEU A 240 -11.42 11.84 -23.21
N ARG A 241 -10.63 12.57 -22.39
CA ARG A 241 -10.04 12.01 -21.16
C ARG A 241 -11.12 11.50 -20.21
N ARG A 242 -12.18 12.27 -20.02
CA ARG A 242 -13.27 11.90 -19.10
C ARG A 242 -14.04 10.67 -19.60
N THR A 243 -14.37 10.59 -20.88
CA THR A 243 -15.05 9.41 -21.45
C THR A 243 -14.14 8.18 -21.39
N ALA A 244 -12.84 8.31 -21.67
CA ALA A 244 -11.87 7.23 -21.52
C ALA A 244 -11.81 6.72 -20.07
N MET A 245 -11.78 7.62 -19.08
CA MET A 245 -11.75 7.24 -17.65
C MET A 245 -13.08 6.61 -17.20
N LEU A 246 -14.20 7.04 -17.73
CA LEU A 246 -15.50 6.40 -17.50
C LEU A 246 -15.54 4.98 -18.08
N GLY A 247 -15.04 4.79 -19.30
CA GLY A 247 -14.89 3.46 -19.91
C GLY A 247 -13.98 2.56 -19.10
N THR A 248 -12.83 3.08 -18.65
CA THR A 248 -11.91 2.36 -17.77
C THR A 248 -12.59 1.96 -16.45
N PHE A 249 -13.31 2.89 -15.82
CA PHE A 249 -14.09 2.61 -14.60
C PHE A 249 -15.13 1.51 -14.83
N ALA A 250 -15.84 1.53 -15.98
CA ALA A 250 -16.83 0.53 -16.31
C ALA A 250 -16.20 -0.87 -16.51
N VAL A 251 -15.07 -0.96 -17.23
CA VAL A 251 -14.35 -2.23 -17.44
C VAL A 251 -13.85 -2.81 -16.13
N ILE A 252 -13.21 -1.98 -15.27
CA ILE A 252 -12.73 -2.42 -13.95
C ILE A 252 -13.90 -2.85 -13.08
N GLY A 253 -14.99 -2.06 -13.04
CA GLY A 253 -16.18 -2.38 -12.28
C GLY A 253 -16.82 -3.69 -12.73
N PHE A 254 -16.93 -3.91 -14.04
CA PHE A 254 -17.44 -5.15 -14.60
C PHE A 254 -16.59 -6.36 -14.21
N ALA A 255 -15.25 -6.25 -14.30
CA ALA A 255 -14.37 -7.31 -13.83
C ALA A 255 -14.54 -7.61 -12.33
N VAL A 256 -14.72 -6.59 -11.48
CA VAL A 256 -15.03 -6.78 -10.06
C VAL A 256 -16.36 -7.52 -9.87
N PHE A 257 -17.40 -7.17 -10.60
CA PHE A 257 -18.69 -7.88 -10.53
C PHE A 257 -18.59 -9.34 -10.96
N LEU A 258 -17.83 -9.63 -12.03
CA LEU A 258 -17.58 -11.01 -12.48
C LEU A 258 -16.92 -11.90 -11.40
N THR A 259 -16.20 -11.29 -10.44
CA THR A 259 -15.68 -12.04 -9.30
C THR A 259 -16.76 -12.53 -8.34
N MET A 260 -17.97 -12.01 -8.44
CA MET A 260 -19.09 -12.27 -7.51
C MET A 260 -18.71 -12.08 -6.04
N SER A 261 -17.81 -11.12 -5.74
CA SER A 261 -17.35 -10.84 -4.40
C SER A 261 -18.29 -9.88 -3.67
N ARG A 262 -19.09 -10.40 -2.74
CA ARG A 262 -20.01 -9.58 -1.90
C ARG A 262 -19.25 -8.51 -1.11
N GLY A 263 -18.08 -8.88 -0.56
CA GLY A 263 -17.25 -7.94 0.18
C GLY A 263 -16.73 -6.79 -0.69
N ALA A 264 -16.41 -7.06 -1.97
CA ALA A 264 -15.98 -6.01 -2.90
C ALA A 264 -17.14 -5.07 -3.28
N ILE A 265 -18.35 -5.57 -3.40
CA ILE A 265 -19.54 -4.74 -3.67
C ILE A 265 -19.76 -3.76 -2.51
N LEU A 266 -19.73 -4.25 -1.26
CA LEU A 266 -19.83 -3.39 -0.07
C LEU A 266 -18.68 -2.37 -0.01
N ALA A 267 -17.46 -2.78 -0.39
CA ALA A 267 -16.32 -1.87 -0.47
C ALA A 267 -16.52 -0.76 -1.52
N ILE A 268 -17.09 -1.11 -2.70
CA ILE A 268 -17.43 -0.11 -3.72
C ILE A 268 -18.51 0.84 -3.21
N CYS A 269 -19.54 0.34 -2.51
CA CYS A 269 -20.55 1.19 -1.89
C CYS A 269 -19.90 2.18 -0.90
N ALA A 270 -18.98 1.73 -0.06
CA ALA A 270 -18.25 2.60 0.85
C ALA A 270 -17.44 3.66 0.09
N MET A 271 -16.74 3.28 -1.00
CA MET A 271 -16.02 4.24 -1.86
C MET A 271 -16.97 5.30 -2.43
N VAL A 272 -18.12 4.89 -2.98
CA VAL A 272 -19.11 5.81 -3.55
C VAL A 272 -19.65 6.76 -2.47
N ILE A 273 -19.94 6.26 -1.28
CA ILE A 273 -20.37 7.08 -0.14
C ILE A 273 -19.34 8.15 0.19
N VAL A 274 -18.04 7.81 0.23
CA VAL A 274 -16.97 8.78 0.48
C VAL A 274 -16.95 9.85 -0.63
N PHE A 275 -17.08 9.47 -1.90
CA PHE A 275 -17.17 10.43 -3.01
C PHE A 275 -18.40 11.34 -2.89
N LEU A 276 -19.58 10.79 -2.61
CA LEU A 276 -20.82 11.55 -2.43
C LEU A 276 -20.70 12.55 -1.28
N TYR A 277 -20.20 12.10 -0.14
CA TYR A 277 -20.00 12.91 1.05
C TYR A 277 -19.03 14.07 0.79
N ARG A 278 -17.86 13.79 0.21
CA ARG A 278 -16.81 14.80 -0.03
C ARG A 278 -17.18 15.80 -1.14
N LEU A 279 -17.84 15.34 -2.20
CA LEU A 279 -18.22 16.16 -3.34
C LEU A 279 -19.63 16.75 -3.22
N ARG A 280 -20.34 16.51 -2.13
CA ARG A 280 -21.72 16.96 -1.88
C ARG A 280 -22.66 16.62 -3.05
N ALA A 281 -22.73 15.33 -3.38
CA ALA A 281 -23.64 14.73 -4.35
C ALA A 281 -23.70 15.45 -5.70
N LYS A 282 -22.54 15.69 -6.34
CA LYS A 282 -22.52 16.26 -7.70
C LYS A 282 -23.21 15.33 -8.69
N ALA A 283 -24.03 15.88 -9.57
CA ALA A 283 -24.76 15.14 -10.60
C ALA A 283 -23.89 14.20 -11.45
N ARG A 284 -22.61 14.55 -11.67
CA ARG A 284 -21.64 13.70 -12.39
C ARG A 284 -21.38 12.34 -11.73
N LEU A 285 -21.62 12.20 -10.42
CA LEU A 285 -21.48 10.93 -9.71
C LEU A 285 -22.65 9.98 -9.98
N LEU A 286 -23.79 10.48 -10.44
CA LEU A 286 -24.94 9.64 -10.81
C LEU A 286 -24.56 8.67 -11.95
N ILE A 287 -23.75 9.12 -12.92
CA ILE A 287 -23.35 8.28 -14.06
C ILE A 287 -22.57 7.04 -13.62
N PRO A 288 -21.41 7.13 -12.93
CA PRO A 288 -20.68 5.94 -12.49
C PRO A 288 -21.48 5.09 -11.52
N THR A 289 -22.31 5.72 -10.65
CA THR A 289 -23.19 4.98 -9.74
C THR A 289 -24.24 4.18 -10.51
N SER A 290 -24.86 4.78 -11.55
CA SER A 290 -25.83 4.07 -12.40
C SER A 290 -25.17 2.94 -13.19
N ILE A 291 -23.94 3.13 -13.70
CA ILE A 291 -23.19 2.08 -14.38
C ILE A 291 -22.94 0.90 -13.40
N LEU A 292 -22.57 1.17 -12.17
CA LEU A 292 -22.37 0.13 -11.16
C LEU A 292 -23.66 -0.62 -10.85
N LEU A 293 -24.79 0.08 -10.70
CA LEU A 293 -26.10 -0.53 -10.46
C LEU A 293 -26.54 -1.39 -11.65
N LEU A 294 -26.33 -0.90 -12.88
CA LEU A 294 -26.64 -1.64 -14.10
C LEU A 294 -25.75 -2.89 -14.20
N ALA A 295 -24.44 -2.76 -13.96
CA ALA A 295 -23.53 -3.90 -13.96
C ALA A 295 -23.92 -4.94 -12.92
N LEU A 296 -24.39 -4.52 -11.75
CA LEU A 296 -24.91 -5.41 -10.71
C LEU A 296 -26.10 -6.27 -11.19
N MET A 297 -26.99 -5.65 -11.99
CA MET A 297 -28.16 -6.37 -12.55
C MET A 297 -27.77 -7.34 -13.67
N LEU A 298 -26.65 -7.09 -14.36
CA LEU A 298 -26.19 -7.93 -15.49
C LEU A 298 -25.40 -9.17 -15.05
N VAL A 299 -25.02 -9.28 -13.77
CA VAL A 299 -24.27 -10.44 -13.26
C VAL A 299 -25.24 -11.53 -12.80
N PRO A 300 -25.28 -12.70 -13.50
CA PRO A 300 -26.15 -13.80 -13.13
C PRO A 300 -25.86 -14.31 -11.71
N ASN A 301 -26.90 -14.76 -11.02
CA ASN A 301 -26.80 -15.41 -9.70
C ASN A 301 -26.17 -14.57 -8.56
N LEU A 302 -25.96 -13.27 -8.74
CA LEU A 302 -25.42 -12.44 -7.67
C LEU A 302 -26.42 -12.33 -6.51
N LEU A 303 -27.71 -12.16 -6.82
CA LEU A 303 -28.77 -12.02 -5.83
C LEU A 303 -28.97 -13.32 -5.03
N SER A 304 -28.92 -14.49 -5.69
CA SER A 304 -29.01 -15.79 -5.02
C SER A 304 -27.85 -15.99 -4.01
N ARG A 305 -26.67 -15.48 -4.32
CA ARG A 305 -25.52 -15.55 -3.39
C ARG A 305 -25.68 -14.70 -2.13
N PHE A 306 -26.44 -13.60 -2.20
CA PHE A 306 -26.80 -12.85 -0.98
C PHE A 306 -27.81 -13.64 -0.14
N GLN A 307 -28.75 -14.36 -0.77
CA GLN A 307 -29.70 -15.23 -0.08
C GLN A 307 -29.01 -16.43 0.56
N GLU A 308 -28.12 -17.12 -0.16
CA GLU A 308 -27.27 -18.19 0.37
C GLU A 308 -26.42 -17.76 1.57
N ALA A 309 -25.96 -16.50 1.59
CA ALA A 309 -25.19 -15.99 2.72
C ALA A 309 -25.99 -15.95 4.02
N GLY A 310 -27.28 -15.62 3.93
CA GLY A 310 -28.16 -15.63 5.09
C GLY A 310 -28.37 -17.07 5.63
N ALA A 311 -28.49 -18.07 4.73
CA ALA A 311 -28.67 -19.43 5.09
C ALA A 311 -27.41 -20.17 5.60
N THR A 312 -26.22 -19.76 5.12
CA THR A 312 -24.93 -20.46 5.40
C THR A 312 -23.99 -19.71 6.35
N GLY A 313 -24.46 -18.68 7.08
CA GLY A 313 -23.59 -17.89 7.96
C GLY A 313 -22.42 -17.23 7.22
N GLY A 314 -22.65 -16.71 6.01
CA GLY A 314 -21.62 -16.06 5.22
C GLY A 314 -20.61 -17.01 4.58
N SER A 315 -21.03 -18.22 4.18
CA SER A 315 -20.17 -19.30 3.65
C SER A 315 -19.20 -19.85 4.71
N GLY A 316 -19.67 -20.06 5.95
CA GLY A 316 -18.92 -20.63 7.06
C GLY A 316 -17.95 -19.64 7.75
N ARG A 317 -17.94 -18.36 7.35
CA ARG A 317 -17.04 -17.36 7.96
C ARG A 317 -17.41 -17.03 9.39
N LEU A 318 -18.69 -17.05 9.75
CA LEU A 318 -19.12 -16.81 11.13
C LEU A 318 -18.51 -17.83 12.09
N ASP A 319 -18.48 -19.10 11.71
CA ASP A 319 -17.85 -20.14 12.52
C ASP A 319 -16.35 -19.90 12.71
N ILE A 320 -15.65 -19.52 11.62
CA ILE A 320 -14.23 -19.17 11.69
C ILE A 320 -14.01 -17.97 12.64
N TRP A 321 -14.86 -16.97 12.58
CA TRP A 321 -14.74 -15.80 13.46
C TRP A 321 -15.07 -16.12 14.91
N ILE A 322 -16.06 -16.97 15.16
CA ILE A 322 -16.39 -17.45 16.53
C ILE A 322 -15.18 -18.16 17.13
N VAL A 323 -14.57 -19.10 16.40
CA VAL A 323 -13.37 -19.81 16.86
C VAL A 323 -12.23 -18.81 17.10
N GLY A 324 -12.01 -17.84 16.19
CA GLY A 324 -11.04 -16.77 16.37
C GLY A 324 -11.30 -15.94 17.64
N LEU A 325 -12.56 -15.55 17.88
CA LEU A 325 -12.93 -14.79 19.10
C LEU A 325 -12.76 -15.63 20.38
N VAL A 326 -13.06 -16.93 20.34
CA VAL A 326 -12.81 -17.84 21.47
C VAL A 326 -11.32 -17.94 21.78
N SER A 327 -10.46 -17.99 20.77
CA SER A 327 -9.01 -18.06 20.92
C SER A 327 -8.41 -16.81 21.60
N LEU A 328 -9.10 -15.67 21.60
CA LEU A 328 -8.69 -14.46 22.30
C LEU A 328 -8.57 -14.63 23.82
N LYS A 329 -9.26 -15.62 24.41
CA LYS A 329 -9.09 -15.97 25.84
C LYS A 329 -7.62 -16.29 26.16
N ARG A 330 -6.89 -16.88 25.21
CA ARG A 330 -5.48 -17.23 25.35
C ARG A 330 -4.56 -16.19 24.70
N TYR A 331 -4.89 -15.74 23.48
CA TYR A 331 -4.03 -14.94 22.63
C TYR A 331 -4.37 -13.43 22.61
N GLY A 332 -5.39 -12.98 23.33
CA GLY A 332 -5.89 -11.60 23.22
C GLY A 332 -4.88 -10.52 23.64
N LEU A 333 -3.90 -10.81 24.53
CA LEU A 333 -2.94 -9.79 24.98
C LEU A 333 -1.76 -9.66 24.02
N MET A 334 -0.98 -10.72 23.80
CA MET A 334 0.25 -10.70 23.01
C MET A 334 0.07 -11.23 21.59
N GLY A 335 -0.97 -12.01 21.36
CA GLY A 335 -1.21 -12.69 20.10
C GLY A 335 -0.60 -14.10 20.05
N ALA A 336 -1.03 -14.86 19.03
CA ALA A 336 -0.52 -16.19 18.70
C ALA A 336 0.77 -16.17 17.88
N GLY A 337 1.18 -14.99 17.38
CA GLY A 337 2.28 -14.78 16.44
C GLY A 337 1.78 -14.33 15.06
N LEU A 338 2.60 -13.56 14.36
CA LEU A 338 2.33 -13.11 13.01
C LEU A 338 2.08 -14.31 12.08
N GLU A 339 1.03 -14.27 11.25
CA GLU A 339 0.57 -15.35 10.34
C GLU A 339 0.18 -16.65 11.07
N ASN A 340 -0.05 -16.59 12.39
CA ASN A 340 -0.39 -17.77 13.20
C ASN A 340 -1.89 -17.96 13.43
N PHE A 341 -2.76 -17.21 12.75
CA PHE A 341 -4.21 -17.44 12.88
C PHE A 341 -4.62 -18.89 12.57
N PRO A 342 -4.14 -19.55 11.48
CA PRO A 342 -4.54 -20.92 11.18
C PRO A 342 -4.14 -21.93 12.25
N TYR A 343 -3.02 -21.70 12.94
CA TYR A 343 -2.55 -22.56 14.04
C TYR A 343 -3.39 -22.37 15.30
N ALA A 344 -3.69 -21.11 15.65
CA ALA A 344 -4.62 -20.81 16.73
C ALA A 344 -6.03 -21.35 16.43
N PHE A 345 -6.50 -21.22 15.20
CA PHE A 345 -7.77 -21.78 14.77
C PHE A 345 -7.81 -23.31 14.97
N LYS A 346 -6.78 -24.04 14.54
CA LYS A 346 -6.67 -25.49 14.70
C LYS A 346 -6.75 -25.91 16.18
N GLU A 347 -6.15 -25.14 17.08
CA GLU A 347 -6.18 -25.42 18.52
C GLU A 347 -7.58 -25.26 19.13
N PHE A 348 -8.36 -24.28 18.63
CA PHE A 348 -9.65 -23.92 19.22
C PHE A 348 -10.88 -24.39 18.44
N VAL A 349 -10.72 -24.99 17.26
CA VAL A 349 -11.84 -25.41 16.42
C VAL A 349 -12.74 -26.45 17.11
N GLY A 350 -12.19 -27.27 18.01
CA GLY A 350 -12.95 -28.26 18.80
C GLY A 350 -13.98 -27.64 19.75
N TYR A 351 -13.92 -26.35 20.04
CA TYR A 351 -14.94 -25.63 20.82
C TYR A 351 -16.18 -25.25 20.01
N GLN A 352 -16.16 -25.43 18.67
CA GLN A 352 -17.31 -25.18 17.81
C GLN A 352 -18.09 -26.53 17.64
N PRO A 353 -19.35 -26.65 18.12
CA PRO A 353 -20.08 -27.93 18.17
C PRO A 353 -20.32 -28.57 16.83
N VAL A 354 -20.47 -27.74 15.76
CA VAL A 354 -20.72 -28.22 14.39
C VAL A 354 -19.83 -27.42 13.45
N PHE A 355 -18.64 -27.93 13.16
CA PHE A 355 -17.74 -27.34 12.16
C PHE A 355 -17.58 -28.32 10.99
N HIS A 356 -18.08 -27.93 9.83
CA HIS A 356 -18.06 -28.75 8.59
C HIS A 356 -16.91 -28.35 7.63
N GLY A 357 -15.94 -27.56 8.08
CA GLY A 357 -14.83 -27.08 7.28
C GLY A 357 -13.50 -27.79 7.55
N PHE A 358 -12.43 -27.27 6.91
CA PHE A 358 -11.08 -27.75 7.18
C PHE A 358 -10.58 -27.22 8.53
N TYR A 359 -9.81 -28.06 9.24
CA TYR A 359 -9.23 -27.72 10.55
C TYR A 359 -8.11 -26.65 10.51
N PHE A 360 -7.77 -26.15 9.32
CA PHE A 360 -6.76 -25.15 9.11
C PHE A 360 -7.31 -24.05 8.19
N GLN A 361 -7.72 -22.93 8.75
CA GLN A 361 -8.45 -21.86 8.07
C GLN A 361 -7.80 -20.51 8.27
N ALA A 362 -7.82 -19.68 7.22
CA ALA A 362 -7.51 -18.25 7.33
C ALA A 362 -8.71 -17.49 7.92
N ALA A 363 -8.45 -16.38 8.61
CA ALA A 363 -9.49 -15.57 9.26
C ALA A 363 -10.51 -14.96 8.28
N HIS A 364 -10.10 -14.64 7.05
CA HIS A 364 -10.90 -13.88 6.09
C HIS A 364 -11.53 -12.61 6.68
N ASN A 365 -10.88 -12.02 7.67
CA ASN A 365 -11.26 -10.80 8.36
C ASN A 365 -10.01 -10.21 9.03
N ILE A 366 -9.59 -9.01 8.57
CA ILE A 366 -8.37 -8.36 9.08
C ILE A 366 -8.42 -8.09 10.58
N TYR A 367 -9.60 -7.75 11.11
CA TYR A 367 -9.77 -7.36 12.50
C TYR A 367 -9.64 -8.57 13.42
N VAL A 368 -10.31 -9.66 13.09
CA VAL A 368 -10.19 -10.94 13.81
C VAL A 368 -8.77 -11.49 13.67
N GLN A 369 -8.21 -11.45 12.45
CA GLN A 369 -6.85 -11.90 12.18
C GLN A 369 -5.84 -11.21 13.08
N ILE A 370 -5.78 -9.89 13.06
CA ILE A 370 -4.78 -9.13 13.84
C ILE A 370 -5.02 -9.25 15.34
N SER A 371 -6.29 -9.32 15.78
CA SER A 371 -6.59 -9.55 17.19
C SER A 371 -6.04 -10.87 17.70
N VAL A 372 -6.12 -11.95 16.90
CA VAL A 372 -5.61 -13.27 17.26
C VAL A 372 -4.10 -13.37 17.08
N GLU A 373 -3.57 -12.87 15.95
CA GLU A 373 -2.15 -12.99 15.63
C GLU A 373 -1.25 -12.11 16.51
N LEU A 374 -1.65 -10.85 16.74
CA LEU A 374 -0.80 -9.84 17.39
C LEU A 374 -1.42 -9.23 18.65
N GLY A 375 -2.59 -9.72 19.06
CA GLY A 375 -3.27 -9.30 20.27
C GLY A 375 -3.68 -7.83 20.29
N VAL A 376 -3.90 -7.31 21.50
CA VAL A 376 -4.29 -5.91 21.69
C VAL A 376 -3.21 -4.93 21.21
N VAL A 377 -1.92 -5.29 21.35
CA VAL A 377 -0.80 -4.43 20.91
C VAL A 377 -0.82 -4.26 19.39
N GLY A 378 -0.99 -5.37 18.63
CA GLY A 378 -1.13 -5.33 17.19
C GLY A 378 -2.35 -4.51 16.74
N MET A 379 -3.49 -4.68 17.40
CA MET A 379 -4.71 -3.91 17.12
C MET A 379 -4.52 -2.41 17.39
N VAL A 380 -3.94 -2.03 18.52
CA VAL A 380 -3.71 -0.62 18.88
C VAL A 380 -2.76 0.05 17.90
N THR A 381 -1.68 -0.63 17.53
CA THR A 381 -0.68 -0.08 16.60
C THR A 381 -1.25 0.05 15.18
N MET A 382 -1.99 -0.95 14.68
CA MET A 382 -2.70 -0.87 13.41
C MET A 382 -3.73 0.27 13.40
N ILE A 383 -4.60 0.33 14.40
CA ILE A 383 -5.62 1.40 14.51
C ILE A 383 -4.93 2.76 14.63
N GLY A 384 -3.85 2.86 15.40
CA GLY A 384 -3.04 4.08 15.52
C GLY A 384 -2.52 4.57 14.17
N ALA A 385 -2.01 3.66 13.33
CA ALA A 385 -1.55 3.98 11.97
C ALA A 385 -2.69 4.50 11.09
N LEU A 386 -3.82 3.79 11.04
CA LEU A 386 -4.99 4.16 10.24
C LEU A 386 -5.57 5.51 10.69
N VAL A 387 -5.80 5.67 12.00
CA VAL A 387 -6.38 6.89 12.58
C VAL A 387 -5.44 8.09 12.40
N SER A 388 -4.12 7.91 12.54
CA SER A 388 -3.16 9.02 12.33
C SER A 388 -3.22 9.56 10.91
N GLN A 389 -3.35 8.70 9.90
CA GLN A 389 -3.49 9.10 8.50
C GLN A 389 -4.85 9.75 8.22
N LEU A 390 -5.94 9.15 8.68
CA LEU A 390 -7.29 9.71 8.50
C LEU A 390 -7.45 11.07 9.20
N ARG A 391 -6.80 11.27 10.37
CA ARG A 391 -6.74 12.58 11.03
C ARG A 391 -5.95 13.61 10.21
N ALA A 392 -4.85 13.20 9.54
CA ALA A 392 -4.10 14.08 8.65
C ALA A 392 -4.97 14.51 7.45
N VAL A 393 -5.67 13.56 6.82
CA VAL A 393 -6.63 13.86 5.75
C VAL A 393 -7.74 14.80 6.22
N LYS A 394 -8.34 14.56 7.39
CA LYS A 394 -9.38 15.44 7.97
C LYS A 394 -8.85 16.87 8.19
N ARG A 395 -7.63 17.01 8.72
CA ARG A 395 -6.99 18.32 8.91
C ARG A 395 -6.75 19.05 7.57
N LEU A 396 -6.29 18.30 6.57
CA LEU A 396 -6.09 18.83 5.23
C LEU A 396 -7.41 19.37 4.64
N TYR A 397 -8.49 18.60 4.66
CA TYR A 397 -9.79 19.04 4.13
C TYR A 397 -10.35 20.28 4.83
N ALA A 398 -10.02 20.49 6.10
CA ALA A 398 -10.41 21.71 6.81
C ALA A 398 -9.70 22.98 6.29
N ARG A 399 -8.61 22.81 5.53
CA ARG A 399 -7.73 23.91 5.09
C ARG A 399 -7.78 24.16 3.58
N ILE A 400 -7.99 23.10 2.79
CA ILE A 400 -7.92 23.19 1.32
C ILE A 400 -9.28 23.47 0.69
N GLY A 401 -9.26 24.18 -0.45
CA GLY A 401 -10.43 24.35 -1.28
C GLY A 401 -10.84 23.06 -2.02
N ARG A 402 -12.04 23.05 -2.60
CA ARG A 402 -12.62 21.86 -3.29
C ARG A 402 -11.79 21.31 -4.46
N SER A 403 -11.01 22.14 -5.14
CA SER A 403 -10.19 21.72 -6.27
C SER A 403 -9.06 20.77 -5.85
N LEU A 404 -8.39 21.06 -4.75
CA LEU A 404 -7.33 20.22 -4.18
C LEU A 404 -7.88 18.97 -3.48
N ALA A 405 -9.14 19.00 -3.07
CA ALA A 405 -9.80 17.83 -2.49
C ALA A 405 -9.85 16.64 -3.47
N LEU A 406 -9.98 16.89 -4.79
CA LEU A 406 -9.99 15.84 -5.80
C LEU A 406 -8.65 15.10 -5.96
N ASP A 407 -7.53 15.70 -5.54
CA ASP A 407 -6.23 15.06 -5.59
C ASP A 407 -6.03 14.01 -4.47
N VAL A 408 -6.73 14.12 -3.34
CA VAL A 408 -6.63 13.23 -2.18
C VAL A 408 -7.78 12.22 -2.12
N LEU A 409 -8.94 12.63 -2.58
CA LEU A 409 -10.19 11.88 -2.49
C LEU A 409 -10.12 10.43 -3.01
N PRO A 410 -9.51 10.12 -4.19
CA PRO A 410 -9.51 8.76 -4.69
C PRO A 410 -8.73 7.79 -3.78
N TYR A 411 -7.66 8.26 -3.17
CA TYR A 411 -6.87 7.44 -2.24
C TYR A 411 -7.62 7.24 -0.92
N GLU A 412 -8.27 8.28 -0.38
CA GLU A 412 -9.12 8.17 0.80
C GLU A 412 -10.26 7.18 0.57
N ALA A 413 -10.96 7.30 -0.55
CA ALA A 413 -12.07 6.41 -0.90
C ALA A 413 -11.62 4.95 -1.06
N ALA A 414 -10.48 4.71 -1.72
CA ALA A 414 -9.90 3.37 -1.84
C ALA A 414 -9.53 2.78 -0.47
N CYS A 415 -8.94 3.58 0.43
CA CYS A 415 -8.62 3.13 1.79
C CYS A 415 -9.88 2.74 2.58
N TRP A 416 -10.94 3.53 2.52
CA TRP A 416 -12.23 3.18 3.15
C TRP A 416 -12.83 1.91 2.53
N GLY A 417 -12.80 1.78 1.19
CA GLY A 417 -13.23 0.56 0.51
C GLY A 417 -12.46 -0.67 1.00
N LEU A 418 -11.13 -0.57 1.11
CA LEU A 418 -10.28 -1.65 1.60
C LEU A 418 -10.52 -1.99 3.08
N LEU A 419 -10.82 -1.01 3.94
CA LEU A 419 -11.22 -1.28 5.32
C LEU A 419 -12.54 -2.06 5.38
N VAL A 420 -13.52 -1.73 4.53
CA VAL A 420 -14.77 -2.49 4.43
C VAL A 420 -14.53 -3.89 3.85
N ALA A 421 -13.70 -4.02 2.79
CA ALA A 421 -13.29 -5.33 2.28
C ALA A 421 -12.60 -6.18 3.35
N GLY A 422 -11.88 -5.55 4.26
CA GLY A 422 -11.18 -6.16 5.39
C GLY A 422 -12.07 -6.92 6.38
N PHE A 423 -13.38 -6.66 6.43
CA PHE A 423 -14.33 -7.47 7.17
C PHE A 423 -14.55 -8.87 6.54
N PHE A 424 -14.19 -9.03 5.27
CA PHE A 424 -14.45 -10.25 4.51
C PHE A 424 -13.19 -10.88 3.93
N LEU A 425 -12.00 -10.27 4.19
CA LEU A 425 -10.72 -10.68 3.64
C LEU A 425 -9.57 -10.25 4.54
N GLY A 426 -8.51 -11.05 4.63
CA GLY A 426 -7.24 -10.65 5.25
C GLY A 426 -6.46 -9.70 4.35
N VAL A 427 -6.80 -8.41 4.35
CA VAL A 427 -6.22 -7.42 3.42
C VAL A 427 -4.88 -6.86 3.86
N ILE A 428 -4.45 -7.07 5.12
CA ILE A 428 -3.30 -6.37 5.72
C ILE A 428 -1.99 -6.60 4.95
N TRP A 429 -1.80 -7.79 4.38
CA TRP A 429 -0.60 -8.13 3.63
C TRP A 429 -0.77 -8.01 2.13
N LEU A 430 -1.95 -7.54 1.66
CA LEU A 430 -2.15 -7.24 0.25
C LEU A 430 -1.37 -5.98 -0.12
N LYS A 431 -0.56 -6.06 -1.16
CA LYS A 431 0.24 -4.93 -1.66
C LYS A 431 -0.61 -3.74 -2.08
N GLY A 432 -1.83 -3.99 -2.59
CA GLY A 432 -2.81 -2.94 -2.90
C GLY A 432 -3.30 -2.17 -1.67
N PHE A 433 -3.40 -2.82 -0.50
CA PHE A 433 -3.70 -2.15 0.76
C PHE A 433 -2.59 -1.15 1.10
N TRP A 434 -1.35 -1.59 1.17
CA TRP A 434 -0.20 -0.73 1.49
C TRP A 434 -0.01 0.38 0.46
N LEU A 435 -0.13 0.07 -0.84
CA LEU A 435 -0.05 1.07 -1.90
C LEU A 435 -1.09 2.19 -1.70
N SER A 436 -2.34 1.83 -1.37
CA SER A 436 -3.40 2.81 -1.15
C SER A 436 -3.07 3.75 0.02
N TRP A 437 -2.57 3.22 1.13
CA TRP A 437 -2.16 4.01 2.30
C TRP A 437 -0.89 4.83 2.05
N ILE A 438 0.08 4.32 1.28
CA ILE A 438 1.26 5.07 0.82
C ILE A 438 0.81 6.28 -0.01
N LEU A 439 -0.01 6.05 -1.03
CA LEU A 439 -0.45 7.13 -1.93
C LEU A 439 -1.34 8.15 -1.21
N LEU A 440 -2.17 7.71 -0.25
CA LEU A 440 -2.93 8.62 0.61
C LEU A 440 -2.01 9.52 1.43
N ALA A 441 -0.94 8.98 2.02
CA ALA A 441 0.02 9.75 2.80
C ALA A 441 0.77 10.77 1.93
N VAL A 442 1.22 10.36 0.74
CA VAL A 442 1.90 11.24 -0.23
C VAL A 442 0.96 12.33 -0.71
N ALA A 443 -0.27 11.99 -1.13
CA ALA A 443 -1.28 12.96 -1.59
C ALA A 443 -1.63 14.00 -0.52
N THR A 444 -1.78 13.56 0.74
CA THR A 444 -2.06 14.44 1.88
C THR A 444 -0.94 15.46 2.07
N ARG A 445 0.32 15.04 1.95
CA ARG A 445 1.48 15.95 2.08
C ARG A 445 1.58 16.96 0.94
N ILE A 446 1.31 16.52 -0.29
CA ILE A 446 1.27 17.43 -1.45
C ILE A 446 0.21 18.50 -1.23
N GLY A 447 -0.97 18.12 -0.71
CA GLY A 447 -2.04 19.05 -0.37
C GLY A 447 -1.65 20.04 0.73
N ASP A 448 -0.99 19.59 1.80
CA ASP A 448 -0.49 20.46 2.88
C ASP A 448 0.56 21.46 2.37
N SER A 449 1.47 21.04 1.49
CA SER A 449 2.49 21.92 0.90
C SER A 449 1.86 22.98 -0.03
N ALA A 450 0.85 22.62 -0.81
CA ALA A 450 0.15 23.52 -1.72
C ALA A 450 -0.71 24.57 -0.98
N SER A 451 -1.10 24.29 0.27
CA SER A 451 -1.86 25.24 1.10
C SER A 451 -0.99 26.33 1.76
N GLY A 452 0.32 26.38 1.48
CA GLY A 452 1.25 27.38 2.02
C GLY A 452 1.56 27.23 3.52
N LEU A 453 1.13 26.13 4.15
CA LEU A 453 1.23 25.89 5.59
C LEU A 453 2.32 24.88 5.99
N ALA A 454 3.13 24.42 5.05
CA ALA A 454 4.36 23.74 5.40
C ALA A 454 5.30 24.77 6.05
N PRO A 455 5.75 24.55 7.32
CA PRO A 455 6.72 25.47 7.91
C PRO A 455 7.92 25.60 6.99
N SER A 456 8.25 26.85 6.61
CA SER A 456 9.43 27.14 5.81
C SER A 456 10.64 26.58 6.55
N MET A 457 11.58 25.94 5.84
CA MET A 457 12.79 25.35 6.45
C MET A 457 13.60 26.37 7.28
N GLY A 458 13.40 27.67 7.08
CA GLY A 458 14.01 28.75 7.86
C GLY A 458 13.47 28.91 9.29
N GLU A 459 12.25 28.49 9.59
CA GLU A 459 11.68 28.60 10.95
C GLU A 459 12.03 27.42 11.86
N ILE A 460 12.28 26.23 11.28
CA ILE A 460 12.64 25.03 12.05
C ILE A 460 14.08 25.12 12.56
N SER A 461 14.99 25.76 11.80
CA SER A 461 16.38 25.98 12.24
C SER A 461 16.50 26.91 13.45
N ARG A 462 15.49 27.74 13.73
CA ARG A 462 15.51 28.68 14.87
C ARG A 462 14.79 28.17 16.13
N ARG A 463 14.04 27.06 16.07
CA ARG A 463 13.23 26.58 17.22
C ARG A 463 13.70 25.30 17.89
N SER A 464 14.77 24.68 17.46
CA SER A 464 15.19 23.41 18.08
C SER A 464 16.68 23.22 18.15
N ILE A 465 17.31 23.82 19.11
CA ILE A 465 18.33 23.20 19.97
C ILE A 465 18.30 24.02 21.27
N PRO A 466 17.79 23.49 22.40
CA PRO A 466 18.12 24.07 23.69
C PRO A 466 19.66 23.94 23.82
N ASN A 467 20.32 25.05 24.01
CA ASN A 467 21.77 25.13 24.18
C ASN A 467 22.13 24.45 25.51
N ILE A 468 22.32 23.11 25.50
CA ILE A 468 22.69 22.30 26.68
C ILE A 468 24.15 22.59 27.10
N PHE A 469 24.92 23.36 26.30
CA PHE A 469 26.32 23.69 26.56
C PHE A 469 26.59 25.15 26.94
N SER A 470 25.59 25.95 27.33
CA SER A 470 25.82 27.33 27.77
C SER A 470 26.34 27.47 29.22
N GLY A 471 26.72 26.37 29.89
CA GLY A 471 27.16 26.37 31.29
C GLY A 471 28.69 26.33 31.52
N LEU A 472 29.53 26.29 30.47
CA LEU A 472 30.98 26.24 30.63
C LEU A 472 31.62 27.50 30.06
N ALA A 473 31.50 28.62 30.76
CA ALA A 473 32.32 29.79 30.53
C ALA A 473 33.74 29.54 31.11
N PRO A 474 34.84 29.76 30.35
CA PRO A 474 36.18 29.63 30.92
C PRO A 474 36.41 30.80 31.87
N GLN A 475 36.69 30.53 33.13
CA GLN A 475 37.19 31.50 34.12
C GLN A 475 38.54 32.04 33.62
N ARG A 476 38.62 33.34 33.31
CA ARG A 476 39.88 34.06 33.07
C ARG A 476 40.64 34.16 34.39
N ILE A 477 41.70 33.40 34.52
CA ILE A 477 42.71 33.58 35.59
C ILE A 477 43.44 34.87 35.25
N LYS A 478 43.29 35.89 36.12
CA LYS A 478 44.12 37.12 36.11
C LYS A 478 45.43 36.80 36.79
N PHE A 479 46.53 36.72 36.04
CA PHE A 479 47.87 36.84 36.59
C PHE A 479 48.12 38.28 37.00
N ARG A 480 48.42 38.53 38.28
CA ARG A 480 48.93 39.77 38.87
C ARG A 480 50.44 39.72 38.71
N SER A 481 51.03 40.65 37.96
CA SER A 481 52.47 40.96 37.95
C SER A 481 52.84 41.75 39.19
N GLN A 482 53.80 41.27 39.95
CA GLN A 482 54.72 42.08 40.74
C GLN A 482 56.03 42.12 39.99
#